data_2542507f02525bbe37e66383015aec8a
#
_entry.id   2542507f02525bbe37e66383015aec8a
#
_cell.length_a   1.000
_cell.length_b   1.000
_cell.length_c   1.000
_cell.angle_alpha   90.00
_cell.angle_beta   90.00
_cell.angle_gamma   90.00
#
_symmetry.space_group_name_H-M   'P 1'
#
loop_
_entity.id
_entity.type
_entity.pdbx_description
1 polymer ?
#
loop_
_entity_poly.entity_id
_entity_poly.type
_entity_poly.pdbx_seq_one_letter_code
_entity_poly.pdbx_strand_id
1 'polypeptide(L)'
;MSAPPYTGEGEHALWHVSEDPSLARFEPRDGRVWAIDTRHLPLYWFPRDCPRATFWATGDTTDDDVDRFLAGDRARRVHVIESAWLERMRGAELYAYEFPGATFAPEDRYWISSVAVEPSRRVELDDLLGLHAAAEIELRIAPGLIELWDRVVASTLDFSGIRLRNATLAR
;
A
#
# COMPACT_ATOMS: atom_id res chain seq x y z
N MET A 1 -9.47 -6.50 -12.93
CA MET A 1 -10.39 -6.37 -11.77
C MET A 1 -10.24 -4.99 -11.16
N SER A 2 -11.31 -4.37 -10.68
CA SER A 2 -11.20 -3.10 -9.96
C SER A 2 -10.86 -3.38 -8.51
N ALA A 3 -10.03 -2.50 -7.89
CA ALA A 3 -9.83 -2.53 -6.45
C ALA A 3 -11.18 -2.48 -5.71
N PRO A 4 -11.27 -3.12 -4.53
CA PRO A 4 -12.44 -2.96 -3.68
C PRO A 4 -12.71 -1.49 -3.40
N PRO A 5 -13.96 -0.99 -3.57
CA PRO A 5 -14.26 0.41 -3.35
C PRO A 5 -14.18 0.76 -1.86
N TYR A 6 -13.70 1.96 -1.56
CA TYR A 6 -13.82 2.55 -0.23
C TYR A 6 -15.29 2.90 0.05
N THR A 7 -15.81 2.44 1.19
CA THR A 7 -17.24 2.57 1.52
C THR A 7 -17.59 3.79 2.37
N GLY A 8 -16.61 4.66 2.68
CA GLY A 8 -16.84 5.91 3.40
C GLY A 8 -16.49 5.90 4.89
N GLU A 9 -16.75 7.04 5.57
CA GLU A 9 -16.50 7.18 7.01
C GLU A 9 -17.55 6.38 7.81
N GLY A 10 -17.08 5.57 8.76
CA GLY A 10 -17.93 4.80 9.68
C GLY A 10 -18.13 3.32 9.31
N GLU A 11 -18.11 2.97 8.03
CA GLU A 11 -18.12 1.59 7.56
C GLU A 11 -16.90 1.31 6.68
N HIS A 12 -15.74 1.22 7.31
CA HIS A 12 -14.51 0.90 6.60
C HIS A 12 -14.45 -0.59 6.29
N ALA A 13 -14.34 -0.93 5.00
CA ALA A 13 -13.84 -2.24 4.64
C ALA A 13 -12.37 -2.31 5.05
N LEU A 14 -12.03 -3.28 5.88
CA LEU A 14 -10.69 -3.51 6.39
C LEU A 14 -10.09 -4.72 5.68
N TRP A 15 -8.83 -4.61 5.28
CA TRP A 15 -8.19 -5.56 4.40
C TRP A 15 -6.83 -6.02 4.92
N HIS A 16 -6.52 -7.28 4.65
CA HIS A 16 -5.16 -7.82 4.72
C HIS A 16 -4.78 -8.39 3.37
N VAL A 17 -3.57 -8.12 2.89
CA VAL A 17 -3.09 -8.64 1.60
C VAL A 17 -2.06 -9.73 1.84
N SER A 18 -2.20 -10.85 1.15
CA SER A 18 -1.29 -12.00 1.21
C SER A 18 -1.09 -12.62 -0.18
N GLU A 19 0.04 -13.30 -0.38
CA GLU A 19 0.29 -14.19 -1.52
C GLU A 19 -0.32 -15.58 -1.31
N ASP A 20 -0.76 -15.90 -0.09
CA ASP A 20 -1.39 -17.19 0.24
C ASP A 20 -2.91 -17.11 0.01
N PRO A 21 -3.48 -17.93 -0.92
CA PRO A 21 -4.91 -17.95 -1.20
C PRO A 21 -5.75 -18.72 -0.18
N SER A 22 -5.12 -19.41 0.77
CA SER A 22 -5.79 -20.41 1.62
C SER A 22 -6.06 -19.94 3.06
N LEU A 23 -5.78 -18.67 3.37
CA LEU A 23 -5.93 -18.17 4.74
C LEU A 23 -7.40 -18.09 5.16
N ALA A 24 -7.82 -19.00 6.04
CA ALA A 24 -9.16 -19.03 6.59
C ALA A 24 -9.27 -18.26 7.92
N ARG A 25 -8.15 -18.05 8.61
CA ARG A 25 -8.08 -17.39 9.91
C ARG A 25 -6.76 -16.70 10.10
N PHE A 26 -6.78 -15.53 10.72
CA PHE A 26 -5.61 -14.73 11.03
C PHE A 26 -5.41 -14.69 12.54
N GLU A 27 -4.35 -15.33 13.01
CA GLU A 27 -3.97 -15.31 14.42
C GLU A 27 -3.11 -14.09 14.72
N PRO A 28 -3.27 -13.47 15.90
CA PRO A 28 -2.41 -12.37 16.30
C PRO A 28 -0.94 -12.77 16.32
N ARG A 29 -0.10 -12.00 15.62
CA ARG A 29 1.37 -12.08 15.71
C ARG A 29 1.82 -10.91 16.57
N ASP A 30 2.60 -11.21 17.61
CA ASP A 30 2.98 -10.20 18.62
C ASP A 30 1.76 -9.46 19.21
N GLY A 31 0.64 -10.20 19.42
CA GLY A 31 -0.60 -9.68 19.95
C GLY A 31 -1.45 -8.88 18.95
N ARG A 32 -1.14 -8.92 17.65
CA ARG A 32 -1.78 -8.06 16.64
C ARG A 32 -2.16 -8.79 15.37
N VAL A 33 -3.38 -8.59 14.90
CA VAL A 33 -3.80 -8.81 13.52
C VAL A 33 -3.88 -7.44 12.85
N TRP A 34 -3.11 -7.24 11.79
CA TRP A 34 -3.00 -5.97 11.07
C TRP A 34 -3.98 -5.92 9.91
N ALA A 35 -4.68 -4.81 9.81
CA ALA A 35 -5.52 -4.49 8.66
C ALA A 35 -5.27 -3.06 8.17
N ILE A 36 -5.72 -2.78 6.97
CA ILE A 36 -5.66 -1.47 6.35
C ILE A 36 -7.01 -1.17 5.69
N ASP A 37 -7.42 0.10 5.66
CA ASP A 37 -8.65 0.49 4.98
C ASP A 37 -8.50 0.47 3.45
N THR A 38 -9.62 0.59 2.72
CA THR A 38 -9.61 0.53 1.26
C THR A 38 -8.83 1.69 0.62
N ARG A 39 -8.79 2.86 1.25
CA ARG A 39 -8.02 4.02 0.76
C ARG A 39 -6.52 3.72 0.73
N HIS A 40 -6.02 3.01 1.74
CA HIS A 40 -4.61 2.68 1.88
C HIS A 40 -4.26 1.30 1.33
N LEU A 41 -5.25 0.48 0.95
CA LEU A 41 -5.05 -0.85 0.36
C LEU A 41 -4.04 -0.87 -0.80
N PRO A 42 -3.99 0.14 -1.71
CA PRO A 42 -2.99 0.18 -2.78
C PRO A 42 -1.53 0.17 -2.34
N LEU A 43 -1.22 0.53 -1.10
CA LEU A 43 0.13 0.40 -0.52
C LEU A 43 0.62 -1.06 -0.49
N TYR A 44 -0.30 -2.02 -0.61
CA TYR A 44 -0.05 -3.46 -0.55
C TYR A 44 -0.29 -4.19 -1.88
N TRP A 45 -0.53 -3.47 -2.99
CA TRP A 45 -0.61 -4.06 -4.34
C TRP A 45 0.77 -4.36 -4.92
N PHE A 46 1.59 -5.06 -4.16
CA PHE A 46 2.97 -5.38 -4.49
C PHE A 46 3.33 -6.77 -3.98
N PRO A 47 4.24 -7.49 -4.65
CA PRO A 47 4.81 -8.71 -4.09
C PRO A 47 5.33 -8.45 -2.66
N ARG A 48 5.18 -9.45 -1.79
CA ARG A 48 5.39 -9.33 -0.34
C ARG A 48 6.68 -8.63 0.07
N ASP A 49 7.78 -8.94 -0.58
CA ASP A 49 9.11 -8.44 -0.22
C ASP A 49 9.58 -7.27 -1.10
N CYS A 50 8.72 -6.80 -2.01
CA CYS A 50 9.02 -5.69 -2.90
C CYS A 50 9.26 -4.40 -2.11
N PRO A 51 10.46 -3.81 -2.16
CA PRO A 51 10.71 -2.49 -1.60
C PRO A 51 9.95 -1.45 -2.41
N ARG A 52 9.27 -0.54 -1.73
CA ARG A 52 8.50 0.52 -2.36
C ARG A 52 8.47 1.78 -1.54
N ALA A 53 8.50 2.90 -2.23
CA ALA A 53 8.24 4.23 -1.69
C ALA A 53 6.92 4.73 -2.29
N THR A 54 6.01 5.19 -1.46
CA THR A 54 4.72 5.73 -1.89
C THR A 54 4.50 7.07 -1.24
N PHE A 55 3.97 8.03 -1.98
CA PHE A 55 3.77 9.38 -1.46
C PHE A 55 2.65 10.12 -2.20
N TRP A 56 2.04 11.10 -1.52
CA TRP A 56 0.93 11.93 -1.99
C TRP A 56 0.89 13.25 -1.22
N ALA A 57 0.14 14.23 -1.73
CA ALA A 57 -0.06 15.49 -1.05
C ALA A 57 -1.16 15.39 0.02
N THR A 58 -1.01 16.20 1.07
CA THR A 58 -2.05 16.50 2.07
C THR A 58 -2.39 17.99 2.04
N GLY A 59 -3.27 18.44 2.95
CA GLY A 59 -3.58 19.86 3.10
C GLY A 59 -2.35 20.72 3.48
N ASP A 60 -1.40 20.12 4.21
CA ASP A 60 -0.20 20.80 4.71
C ASP A 60 1.01 20.72 3.76
N THR A 61 0.88 20.02 2.62
CA THR A 61 1.95 19.89 1.63
C THR A 61 2.17 21.22 0.92
N THR A 62 3.44 21.66 0.85
CA THR A 62 3.82 22.90 0.16
C THR A 62 3.69 22.78 -1.36
N ASP A 63 3.46 23.92 -2.05
CA ASP A 63 3.40 23.93 -3.51
C ASP A 63 4.74 23.54 -4.14
N ASP A 64 5.86 23.91 -3.54
CA ASP A 64 7.20 23.52 -3.99
C ASP A 64 7.38 21.98 -4.01
N ASP A 65 6.88 21.28 -2.98
CA ASP A 65 6.93 19.83 -2.94
C ASP A 65 5.94 19.17 -3.91
N VAL A 66 4.77 19.78 -4.11
CA VAL A 66 3.81 19.34 -5.13
C VAL A 66 4.42 19.45 -6.52
N ASP A 67 5.05 20.57 -6.84
CA ASP A 67 5.72 20.78 -8.14
C ASP A 67 6.88 19.79 -8.32
N ARG A 68 7.69 19.62 -7.28
CA ARG A 68 8.91 18.81 -7.32
C ARG A 68 8.63 17.30 -7.45
N PHE A 69 7.62 16.78 -6.75
CA PHE A 69 7.39 15.34 -6.63
C PHE A 69 6.15 14.86 -7.41
N LEU A 70 5.15 15.73 -7.57
CA LEU A 70 3.84 15.40 -8.13
C LEU A 70 3.54 16.14 -9.44
N ALA A 71 4.54 16.86 -10.00
CA ALA A 71 4.42 17.63 -11.25
C ALA A 71 3.24 18.64 -11.22
N GLY A 72 3.02 19.30 -10.08
CA GLY A 72 1.99 20.32 -9.90
C GLY A 72 0.58 19.79 -9.62
N ASP A 73 0.39 18.46 -9.57
CA ASP A 73 -0.92 17.85 -9.37
C ASP A 73 -1.07 17.31 -7.94
N ARG A 74 -1.81 18.03 -7.10
CA ARG A 74 -2.09 17.63 -5.70
C ARG A 74 -2.90 16.35 -5.56
N ALA A 75 -3.69 15.97 -6.57
CA ALA A 75 -4.47 14.74 -6.55
C ALA A 75 -3.64 13.50 -6.86
N ARG A 76 -2.44 13.70 -7.40
CA ARG A 76 -1.54 12.61 -7.81
C ARG A 76 -1.05 11.81 -6.62
N ARG A 77 -1.16 10.50 -6.76
CA ARG A 77 -0.54 9.53 -5.87
C ARG A 77 0.54 8.77 -6.63
N VAL A 78 1.71 8.66 -6.03
CA VAL A 78 2.87 8.05 -6.67
C VAL A 78 3.34 6.84 -5.87
N HIS A 79 3.50 5.72 -6.56
CA HIS A 79 4.14 4.51 -6.05
C HIS A 79 5.41 4.25 -6.85
N VAL A 80 6.50 3.96 -6.18
CA VAL A 80 7.81 3.73 -6.82
C VAL A 80 8.37 2.38 -6.39
N ILE A 81 8.81 1.60 -7.38
CA ILE A 81 9.54 0.35 -7.17
C ILE A 81 10.87 0.37 -7.92
N GLU A 82 11.79 -0.51 -7.54
CA GLU A 82 13.02 -0.72 -8.31
C GLU A 82 12.76 -1.57 -9.56
N SER A 83 13.50 -1.31 -10.63
CA SER A 83 13.37 -2.00 -11.92
C SER A 83 13.54 -3.51 -11.81
N ALA A 84 14.34 -3.99 -10.85
CA ALA A 84 14.54 -5.42 -10.59
C ALA A 84 13.24 -6.15 -10.14
N TRP A 85 12.24 -5.42 -9.67
CA TRP A 85 10.99 -5.98 -9.17
C TRP A 85 9.85 -5.98 -10.21
N LEU A 86 10.04 -5.33 -11.37
CA LEU A 86 8.97 -5.16 -12.35
C LEU A 86 8.41 -6.49 -12.89
N GLU A 87 9.27 -7.44 -13.25
CA GLU A 87 8.82 -8.74 -13.74
C GLU A 87 8.11 -9.54 -12.66
N ARG A 88 8.58 -9.48 -11.42
CA ARG A 88 7.90 -10.13 -10.30
C ARG A 88 6.54 -9.49 -10.01
N MET A 89 6.43 -8.16 -10.17
CA MET A 89 5.16 -7.46 -10.02
C MET A 89 4.14 -7.84 -11.11
N ARG A 90 4.61 -8.08 -12.36
CA ARG A 90 3.74 -8.52 -13.47
C ARG A 90 3.17 -9.91 -13.26
N GLY A 91 3.92 -10.81 -12.66
CA GLY A 91 3.51 -12.20 -12.45
C GLY A 91 3.00 -12.50 -11.04
N ALA A 92 2.84 -11.50 -10.18
CA ALA A 92 2.38 -11.73 -8.82
C ALA A 92 0.86 -11.84 -8.76
N GLU A 93 0.39 -12.83 -8.02
CA GLU A 93 -0.99 -13.00 -7.62
C GLU A 93 -1.10 -12.69 -6.13
N LEU A 94 -1.99 -11.77 -5.77
CA LEU A 94 -2.25 -11.38 -4.40
C LEU A 94 -3.71 -11.61 -4.07
N TYR A 95 -3.98 -11.75 -2.78
CA TYR A 95 -5.31 -11.96 -2.26
C TYR A 95 -5.59 -10.94 -1.17
N ALA A 96 -6.60 -10.10 -1.38
CA ALA A 96 -7.10 -9.16 -0.38
C ALA A 96 -8.21 -9.83 0.43
N TYR A 97 -7.96 -10.01 1.72
CA TYR A 97 -8.90 -10.57 2.69
C TYR A 97 -9.63 -9.45 3.40
N GLU A 98 -10.94 -9.42 3.27
CA GLU A 98 -11.79 -8.46 3.98
C GLU A 98 -12.10 -8.95 5.38
N PHE A 99 -11.90 -8.08 6.36
CA PHE A 99 -12.19 -8.38 7.76
C PHE A 99 -13.46 -7.70 8.24
N PRO A 100 -14.26 -8.37 9.10
CA PRO A 100 -15.28 -7.69 9.87
C PRO A 100 -14.64 -6.71 10.85
N GLY A 101 -15.10 -5.45 10.85
CA GLY A 101 -14.46 -4.35 11.58
C GLY A 101 -14.63 -4.38 13.11
N ALA A 102 -15.51 -5.24 13.65
CA ALA A 102 -15.98 -5.18 15.04
C ALA A 102 -14.88 -5.29 16.12
N THR A 103 -13.76 -5.99 15.81
CA THR A 103 -12.65 -6.20 16.77
C THR A 103 -11.45 -5.31 16.52
N PHE A 104 -11.54 -4.43 15.52
CA PHE A 104 -10.43 -3.58 15.12
C PHE A 104 -10.53 -2.18 15.73
N ALA A 105 -9.41 -1.66 16.19
CA ALA A 105 -9.23 -0.27 16.61
C ALA A 105 -8.22 0.42 15.69
N PRO A 106 -8.39 1.72 15.40
CA PRO A 106 -7.43 2.46 14.58
C PRO A 106 -6.12 2.69 15.35
N GLU A 107 -4.98 2.52 14.64
CA GLU A 107 -3.65 2.82 15.11
C GLU A 107 -2.86 3.45 13.95
N ASP A 108 -2.74 4.78 13.94
CA ASP A 108 -2.21 5.57 12.83
C ASP A 108 -3.01 5.30 11.54
N ARG A 109 -2.37 4.85 10.46
CA ARG A 109 -3.03 4.47 9.20
C ARG A 109 -3.49 3.00 9.16
N TYR A 110 -3.25 2.26 10.23
CA TYR A 110 -3.59 0.85 10.35
C TYR A 110 -4.80 0.63 11.27
N TRP A 111 -5.30 -0.58 11.21
CA TRP A 111 -6.33 -1.08 12.10
C TRP A 111 -5.82 -2.37 12.74
N ILE A 112 -5.97 -2.48 14.04
CA ILE A 112 -5.39 -3.57 14.83
C ILE A 112 -6.49 -4.31 15.59
N SER A 113 -6.48 -5.64 15.48
CA SER A 113 -7.25 -6.51 16.37
C SER A 113 -6.29 -7.31 17.26
N SER A 114 -6.58 -7.41 18.55
CA SER A 114 -5.83 -8.23 19.49
C SER A 114 -6.33 -9.69 19.57
N VAL A 115 -7.41 -10.00 18.87
CA VAL A 115 -8.00 -11.34 18.79
C VAL A 115 -7.89 -11.87 17.36
N ALA A 116 -8.00 -13.20 17.23
CA ALA A 116 -8.00 -13.83 15.92
C ALA A 116 -9.22 -13.42 15.10
N VAL A 117 -9.04 -13.30 13.78
CA VAL A 117 -10.07 -12.83 12.86
C VAL A 117 -10.22 -13.80 11.69
N GLU A 118 -11.46 -14.12 11.35
CA GLU A 118 -11.81 -14.84 10.13
C GLU A 118 -12.28 -13.83 9.08
N PRO A 119 -11.73 -13.88 7.84
CA PRO A 119 -12.15 -12.96 6.79
C PRO A 119 -13.59 -13.25 6.35
N SER A 120 -14.34 -12.20 6.03
CA SER A 120 -15.69 -12.33 5.47
C SER A 120 -15.68 -12.70 3.99
N ARG A 121 -14.66 -12.29 3.26
CA ARG A 121 -14.42 -12.67 1.85
C ARG A 121 -12.97 -12.46 1.45
N ARG A 122 -12.63 -13.01 0.27
CA ARG A 122 -11.35 -12.84 -0.40
C ARG A 122 -11.56 -12.28 -1.80
N VAL A 123 -10.73 -11.33 -2.20
CA VAL A 123 -10.67 -10.78 -3.56
C VAL A 123 -9.30 -11.10 -4.15
N GLU A 124 -9.26 -11.64 -5.35
CA GLU A 124 -8.04 -11.88 -6.09
C GLU A 124 -7.55 -10.62 -6.79
N LEU A 125 -6.25 -10.35 -6.72
CA LEU A 125 -5.56 -9.20 -7.30
C LEU A 125 -4.47 -9.74 -8.24
N ASP A 126 -4.82 -10.01 -9.48
CA ASP A 126 -4.00 -10.71 -10.47
C ASP A 126 -3.32 -9.79 -11.51
N ASP A 127 -3.77 -8.55 -11.64
CA ASP A 127 -3.18 -7.53 -12.52
C ASP A 127 -2.81 -6.28 -11.74
N LEU A 128 -1.67 -6.34 -11.04
CA LEU A 128 -1.24 -5.25 -10.18
C LEU A 128 -0.94 -3.96 -10.95
N LEU A 129 -0.47 -4.05 -12.20
CA LEU A 129 -0.23 -2.88 -13.05
C LEU A 129 -1.55 -2.25 -13.50
N GLY A 130 -2.51 -3.08 -13.93
CA GLY A 130 -3.85 -2.64 -14.29
C GLY A 130 -4.61 -2.03 -13.11
N LEU A 131 -4.44 -2.55 -11.88
CA LEU A 131 -5.01 -1.97 -10.68
C LEU A 131 -4.48 -0.56 -10.42
N HIS A 132 -3.17 -0.33 -10.54
CA HIS A 132 -2.59 1.01 -10.41
C HIS A 132 -3.15 1.97 -11.47
N ALA A 133 -3.21 1.52 -12.72
CA ALA A 133 -3.76 2.33 -13.81
C ALA A 133 -5.25 2.67 -13.60
N ALA A 134 -6.06 1.69 -13.19
CA ALA A 134 -7.49 1.88 -12.94
C ALA A 134 -7.77 2.80 -11.73
N ALA A 135 -6.86 2.83 -10.76
CA ALA A 135 -6.94 3.70 -9.58
C ALA A 135 -6.29 5.09 -9.80
N GLU A 136 -5.81 5.38 -11.02
CA GLU A 136 -5.08 6.61 -11.36
C GLU A 136 -3.84 6.84 -10.48
N ILE A 137 -3.23 5.76 -9.98
CA ILE A 137 -2.00 5.80 -9.21
C ILE A 137 -0.82 5.70 -10.17
N GLU A 138 0.06 6.70 -10.16
CA GLU A 138 1.29 6.67 -10.96
C GLU A 138 2.27 5.64 -10.41
N LEU A 139 2.63 4.64 -11.21
CA LEU A 139 3.69 3.69 -10.88
C LEU A 139 4.98 4.09 -11.57
N ARG A 140 5.99 4.48 -10.80
CA ARG A 140 7.35 4.80 -11.27
C ARG A 140 8.27 3.61 -11.08
N ILE A 141 9.09 3.37 -12.10
CA ILE A 141 10.16 2.36 -12.06
C ILE A 141 11.49 3.07 -11.98
N ALA A 142 12.23 2.84 -10.90
CA ALA A 142 13.52 3.49 -10.64
C ALA A 142 14.67 2.47 -10.58
N PRO A 143 15.91 2.86 -10.86
CA PRO A 143 17.07 1.97 -10.68
C PRO A 143 17.39 1.70 -9.20
N GLY A 144 16.98 2.58 -8.29
CA GLY A 144 17.11 2.44 -6.85
C GLY A 144 16.16 3.39 -6.12
N LEU A 145 15.83 3.09 -4.86
CA LEU A 145 14.85 3.81 -4.07
C LEU A 145 15.45 4.75 -3.01
N ILE A 146 16.66 4.48 -2.52
CA ILE A 146 17.17 5.12 -1.29
C ILE A 146 17.28 6.64 -1.43
N GLU A 147 17.90 7.14 -2.50
CA GLU A 147 18.03 8.60 -2.71
C GLU A 147 16.68 9.31 -2.86
N LEU A 148 15.72 8.66 -3.52
CA LEU A 148 14.36 9.19 -3.63
C LEU A 148 13.69 9.20 -2.27
N TRP A 149 13.81 8.11 -1.51
CA TRP A 149 13.24 7.98 -0.18
C TRP A 149 13.72 9.06 0.77
N ASP A 150 15.03 9.32 0.82
CA ASP A 150 15.60 10.38 1.66
C ASP A 150 15.00 11.77 1.34
N ARG A 151 14.78 12.04 0.06
CA ARG A 151 14.16 13.30 -0.38
C ARG A 151 12.67 13.37 -0.04
N VAL A 152 11.95 12.26 -0.16
CA VAL A 152 10.52 12.17 0.19
C VAL A 152 10.33 12.37 1.69
N VAL A 153 11.13 11.71 2.52
CA VAL A 153 11.08 11.87 3.99
C VAL A 153 11.39 13.31 4.44
N ALA A 154 12.26 14.01 3.70
CA ALA A 154 12.60 15.41 3.97
C ALA A 154 11.57 16.42 3.42
N SER A 155 10.55 15.97 2.72
CA SER A 155 9.49 16.80 2.14
C SER A 155 8.30 16.96 3.09
N THR A 156 7.31 17.74 2.65
CA THR A 156 6.03 17.93 3.34
C THR A 156 4.93 17.00 2.84
N LEU A 157 5.26 16.02 1.99
CA LEU A 157 4.34 14.98 1.53
C LEU A 157 4.00 14.00 2.64
N ASP A 158 2.81 13.41 2.57
CA ASP A 158 2.55 12.15 3.28
C ASP A 158 3.14 10.98 2.50
N PHE A 159 3.67 9.99 3.20
CA PHE A 159 4.43 8.91 2.57
C PHE A 159 4.33 7.59 3.34
N SER A 160 4.64 6.50 2.64
CA SER A 160 4.84 5.18 3.23
C SER A 160 6.01 4.47 2.56
N GLY A 161 6.97 4.01 3.35
CA GLY A 161 8.09 3.19 2.90
C GLY A 161 7.95 1.76 3.44
N ILE A 162 7.79 0.80 2.54
CA ILE A 162 7.59 -0.59 2.93
C ILE A 162 8.71 -1.46 2.36
N ARG A 163 9.26 -2.37 3.19
CA ARG A 163 10.34 -3.28 2.80
C ARG A 163 11.62 -2.59 2.27
N LEU A 164 11.87 -1.34 2.62
CA LEU A 164 13.04 -0.58 2.15
C LEU A 164 14.39 -1.25 2.50
N ARG A 165 14.43 -2.11 3.52
CA ARG A 165 15.62 -2.95 3.82
C ARG A 165 16.02 -3.88 2.67
N ASN A 166 15.09 -4.16 1.74
CA ASN A 166 15.32 -5.00 0.55
C ASN A 166 15.70 -4.15 -0.67
N ALA A 167 15.74 -2.82 -0.54
CA ALA A 167 16.13 -1.93 -1.62
C ALA A 167 17.63 -2.04 -1.91
N THR A 168 17.99 -1.80 -3.17
CA THR A 168 19.37 -1.77 -3.62
C THR A 168 20.09 -0.59 -2.96
N LEU A 169 21.17 -0.86 -2.24
CA LEU A 169 22.02 0.20 -1.69
C LEU A 169 22.65 0.99 -2.83
N ALA A 170 22.67 2.31 -2.71
CA ALA A 170 23.41 3.18 -3.62
C ALA A 170 24.89 2.73 -3.62
N ARG A 171 25.45 2.52 -4.81
CA ARG A 171 26.88 2.21 -4.99
C ARG A 171 27.72 3.48 -4.92
#